data_39f20ec8f6c37d92c0d8cad398784488
#
_entry.id   39f20ec8f6c37d92c0d8cad398784488
#
_cell.length_a   1.000
_cell.length_b   1.000
_cell.length_c   1.000
_cell.angle_alpha   90.00
_cell.angle_beta   90.00
_cell.angle_gamma   90.00
#
_symmetry.space_group_name_H-M   'P 1'
#
loop_
_entity.id
_entity.type
_entity.pdbx_description
1 polymer ?
#
loop_
_entity_poly.entity_id
_entity_poly.type
_entity_poly.pdbx_seq_one_letter_code
_entity_poly.pdbx_strand_id
1 'polypeptide(L)'
;MIANFWITKFKNQLINSELSPDKFYSVNFVNINLVFDKSLVKTKIYEIQTNLIDRSGFNPMRTVTFFCNPSGENVFTYSPTQKIFYKLSLSNFNAPLFIVRCIESGDIIDFRDISVQLEIRETNGWF
;
A
#
# COMPACT_ATOMS: atom_id res chain seq x y z
N MET A 1 12.88 -0.96 11.22
CA MET A 1 11.88 -2.03 11.53
C MET A 1 11.18 -2.43 10.25
N ILE A 2 10.96 -3.70 10.07
CA ILE A 2 10.17 -4.23 8.94
C ILE A 2 8.82 -4.69 9.47
N ALA A 3 7.75 -4.24 8.84
CA ALA A 3 6.39 -4.65 9.17
C ALA A 3 5.75 -5.36 7.98
N ASN A 4 4.99 -6.40 8.25
CA ASN A 4 4.31 -7.20 7.23
C ASN A 4 2.80 -7.17 7.46
N PHE A 5 2.06 -6.98 6.36
CA PHE A 5 0.61 -7.10 6.35
C PHE A 5 0.18 -8.24 5.47
N TRP A 6 -0.90 -8.88 5.87
CA TRP A 6 -1.62 -9.83 5.04
C TRP A 6 -3.09 -9.45 5.05
N ILE A 7 -3.64 -9.16 3.88
CA ILE A 7 -5.02 -8.76 3.71
C ILE A 7 -5.69 -9.74 2.75
N THR A 8 -6.75 -10.38 3.22
CA THR A 8 -7.62 -11.20 2.38
C THR A 8 -8.96 -10.48 2.22
N LYS A 9 -9.84 -11.03 1.37
CA LYS A 9 -11.22 -10.54 1.22
C LYS A 9 -11.99 -10.49 2.55
N PHE A 10 -11.59 -11.35 3.50
CA PHE A 10 -12.33 -11.57 4.74
C PHE A 10 -11.57 -11.15 5.99
N LYS A 11 -10.29 -10.87 5.88
CA LYS A 11 -9.46 -10.66 7.06
C LYS A 11 -8.26 -9.78 6.76
N ASN A 12 -8.09 -8.75 7.58
CA ASN A 12 -6.86 -7.98 7.64
C ASN A 12 -6.03 -8.47 8.82
N GLN A 13 -4.79 -8.81 8.57
CA GLN A 13 -3.88 -9.24 9.60
C GLN A 13 -2.58 -8.45 9.52
N LEU A 14 -2.28 -7.76 10.61
CA LEU A 14 -1.00 -7.08 10.78
C LEU A 14 -0.05 -8.00 11.54
N ILE A 15 1.14 -8.20 11.00
CA ILE A 15 2.17 -9.03 11.58
C ILE A 15 3.37 -8.13 11.92
N ASN A 16 3.84 -8.20 13.16
CA ASN A 16 5.00 -7.46 13.66
C ASN A 16 4.82 -5.93 13.64
N SER A 17 3.96 -5.42 14.53
CA SER A 17 3.90 -3.98 14.69
C SER A 17 3.80 -3.59 16.15
N GLU A 18 4.78 -2.84 16.61
CA GLU A 18 4.76 -2.15 17.88
C GLU A 18 5.19 -0.71 17.64
N LEU A 19 4.22 0.14 17.29
CA LEU A 19 4.48 1.56 17.08
C LEU A 19 3.89 2.36 18.22
N SER A 20 4.68 3.29 18.73
CA SER A 20 4.25 4.18 19.80
C SER A 20 3.42 5.33 19.24
N PRO A 21 2.24 5.65 19.82
CA PRO A 21 1.43 6.77 19.36
C PRO A 21 2.10 8.13 19.63
N ASP A 22 3.13 8.17 20.44
CA ASP A 22 3.84 9.41 20.80
C ASP A 22 4.99 9.74 19.86
N LYS A 23 5.23 8.89 18.88
CA LYS A 23 6.36 9.04 17.97
C LYS A 23 5.91 9.25 16.53
N PHE A 24 6.81 9.80 15.73
CA PHE A 24 6.59 9.99 14.29
C PHE A 24 7.37 8.96 13.52
N TYR A 25 6.77 8.48 12.44
CA TYR A 25 7.38 7.45 11.61
C TYR A 25 7.31 7.80 10.14
N SER A 26 8.31 7.36 9.41
CA SER A 26 8.29 7.34 7.95
C SER A 26 8.22 5.89 7.46
N VAL A 27 7.68 5.70 6.27
CA VAL A 27 7.44 4.38 5.70
C VAL A 27 7.90 4.32 4.26
N ASN A 28 8.58 3.24 3.91
CA ASN A 28 8.92 2.85 2.55
C ASN A 28 8.22 1.54 2.21
N PHE A 29 7.59 1.48 1.04
CA PHE A 29 7.00 0.24 0.54
C PHE A 29 8.08 -0.61 -0.09
N VAL A 30 8.46 -1.69 0.60
CA VAL A 30 9.49 -2.61 0.11
C VAL A 30 8.91 -3.51 -0.97
N ASN A 31 7.71 -4.00 -0.73
CA ASN A 31 7.09 -4.99 -1.61
C ASN A 31 5.58 -4.99 -1.43
N ILE A 32 4.85 -5.03 -2.53
CA ILE A 32 3.40 -5.24 -2.54
C ILE A 32 3.10 -6.35 -3.53
N ASN A 33 2.49 -7.43 -3.05
CA ASN A 33 2.03 -8.54 -3.88
C ASN A 33 0.52 -8.61 -3.85
N LEU A 34 -0.09 -8.63 -5.02
CA LEU A 34 -1.52 -8.72 -5.19
C LEU A 34 -1.88 -9.97 -5.97
N VAL A 35 -2.93 -10.65 -5.53
CA VAL A 35 -3.53 -11.78 -6.24
C VAL A 35 -4.98 -11.44 -6.55
N PHE A 36 -5.35 -11.60 -7.81
CA PHE A 36 -6.69 -11.29 -8.31
C PHE A 36 -7.46 -12.56 -8.66
N ASP A 37 -8.78 -12.50 -8.56
CA ASP A 37 -9.67 -13.60 -8.95
C ASP A 37 -9.79 -13.74 -10.47
N LYS A 38 -9.50 -12.68 -11.20
CA LYS A 38 -9.58 -12.64 -12.66
C LYS A 38 -8.23 -12.28 -13.26
N SER A 39 -8.01 -12.73 -14.49
CA SER A 39 -6.83 -12.31 -15.24
C SER A 39 -6.87 -10.82 -15.54
N LEU A 40 -5.74 -10.17 -15.34
CA LEU A 40 -5.59 -8.75 -15.66
C LEU A 40 -5.14 -8.57 -17.10
N VAL A 41 -5.55 -7.46 -17.71
CA VAL A 41 -5.13 -7.10 -19.06
C VAL A 41 -3.73 -6.49 -18.98
N LYS A 42 -2.75 -7.16 -19.59
CA LYS A 42 -1.33 -6.78 -19.49
C LYS A 42 -0.99 -5.45 -20.16
N THR A 43 -1.82 -4.99 -21.08
CA THR A 43 -1.58 -3.73 -21.81
C THR A 43 -2.14 -2.51 -21.08
N LYS A 44 -2.87 -2.70 -20.00
CA LYS A 44 -3.48 -1.62 -19.23
C LYS A 44 -2.62 -1.23 -18.03
N ILE A 45 -2.74 0.02 -17.62
CA ILE A 45 -2.05 0.55 -16.46
C ILE A 45 -3.01 0.57 -15.27
N TYR A 46 -2.54 0.10 -14.14
CA TYR A 46 -3.29 0.06 -12.90
C TYR A 46 -2.60 0.91 -11.85
N GLU A 47 -3.38 1.45 -10.93
CA GLU A 47 -2.84 2.18 -9.78
C GLU A 47 -3.23 1.48 -8.48
N ILE A 48 -2.37 1.61 -7.48
CA ILE A 48 -2.63 1.16 -6.12
C ILE A 48 -2.70 2.39 -5.25
N GLN A 49 -3.80 2.54 -4.51
CA GLN A 49 -4.00 3.63 -3.56
C GLN A 49 -4.02 3.05 -2.15
N THR A 50 -3.46 3.78 -1.20
CA THR A 50 -3.45 3.35 0.20
C THR A 50 -3.64 4.54 1.14
N ASN A 51 -4.28 4.27 2.29
CA ASN A 51 -4.46 5.24 3.36
C ASN A 51 -3.32 5.21 4.40
N LEU A 52 -2.31 4.38 4.20
CA LEU A 52 -1.19 4.26 5.15
C LEU A 52 -0.33 5.51 5.21
N ILE A 53 -0.39 6.34 4.21
CA ILE A 53 0.43 7.53 4.14
C ILE A 53 -0.40 8.74 4.50
N ASP A 54 0.15 9.52 5.41
CA ASP A 54 -0.43 10.78 5.81
C ASP A 54 0.03 11.88 4.83
N ARG A 55 -0.90 12.40 4.05
CA ARG A 55 -0.65 13.56 3.18
C ARG A 55 -1.22 14.80 3.82
N SER A 56 -0.34 15.73 4.14
CA SER A 56 -0.77 17.08 4.46
C SER A 56 -1.24 17.75 3.18
N GLY A 57 -2.50 18.14 3.08
CA GLY A 57 -3.02 18.81 1.91
C GLY A 57 -4.53 18.73 1.79
N PHE A 58 -5.03 19.13 0.63
CA PHE A 58 -6.45 19.29 0.39
C PHE A 58 -7.22 18.00 0.13
N ASN A 59 -6.52 16.88 -0.02
CA ASN A 59 -7.19 15.61 -0.29
C ASN A 59 -7.52 14.89 1.02
N PRO A 60 -8.80 14.77 1.39
CA PRO A 60 -9.20 14.10 2.63
C PRO A 60 -8.95 12.58 2.61
N MET A 61 -8.76 11.99 1.45
CA MET A 61 -8.50 10.55 1.33
C MET A 61 -7.09 10.16 1.75
N ARG A 62 -6.15 11.09 1.73
CA ARG A 62 -4.76 10.85 2.18
C ARG A 62 -4.18 9.57 1.63
N THR A 63 -4.21 9.42 0.32
CA THR A 63 -3.71 8.24 -0.36
C THR A 63 -2.48 8.58 -1.19
N VAL A 64 -1.59 7.60 -1.30
CA VAL A 64 -0.51 7.64 -2.27
C VAL A 64 -0.84 6.69 -3.40
N THR A 65 -0.58 7.14 -4.62
CA THR A 65 -0.86 6.36 -5.81
C THR A 65 0.45 5.78 -6.35
N PHE A 66 0.44 4.48 -6.56
CA PHE A 66 1.50 3.78 -7.25
C PHE A 66 1.00 3.33 -8.61
N PHE A 67 1.80 3.57 -9.65
CA PHE A 67 1.45 3.18 -11.02
C PHE A 67 2.23 1.94 -11.41
N CYS A 68 1.55 0.95 -11.92
CA CYS A 68 2.16 -0.33 -12.23
C CYS A 68 1.41 -1.08 -13.32
N ASN A 69 2.14 -1.94 -14.01
CA ASN A 69 1.56 -2.88 -14.95
C ASN A 69 1.48 -4.27 -14.31
N PRO A 70 0.46 -5.08 -14.65
CA PRO A 70 0.39 -6.44 -14.14
C PRO A 70 1.61 -7.27 -14.56
N SER A 71 2.14 -8.08 -13.63
CA SER A 71 3.32 -8.90 -13.86
C SER A 71 3.02 -10.35 -14.23
N GLY A 72 1.75 -10.71 -14.28
CA GLY A 72 1.28 -12.06 -14.63
C GLY A 72 -0.18 -12.04 -15.00
N GLU A 73 -0.80 -13.22 -15.13
CA GLU A 73 -2.23 -13.28 -15.49
C GLU A 73 -3.12 -12.72 -14.38
N ASN A 74 -2.88 -13.15 -13.15
CA ASN A 74 -3.69 -12.74 -12.00
C ASN A 74 -2.84 -12.33 -10.79
N VAL A 75 -1.55 -12.12 -10.98
CA VAL A 75 -0.61 -11.74 -9.93
C VAL A 75 0.11 -10.46 -10.34
N PHE A 76 0.25 -9.56 -9.40
CA PHE A 76 1.01 -8.34 -9.57
C PHE A 76 1.99 -8.19 -8.42
N THR A 77 3.23 -7.82 -8.74
CA THR A 77 4.26 -7.51 -7.75
C THR A 77 4.80 -6.11 -7.99
N TYR A 78 4.71 -5.28 -6.97
CA TYR A 78 5.35 -3.97 -6.93
C TYR A 78 6.54 -4.05 -5.99
N SER A 79 7.74 -3.82 -6.51
CA SER A 79 8.99 -3.92 -5.75
C SER A 79 9.97 -2.85 -6.26
N PRO A 80 9.84 -1.60 -5.80
CA PRO A 80 10.67 -0.51 -6.30
C PRO A 80 12.13 -0.67 -5.88
N THR A 81 13.03 -0.29 -6.77
CA THR A 81 14.48 -0.35 -6.50
C THR A 81 14.97 0.80 -5.65
N GLN A 82 14.27 1.92 -5.68
CA GLN A 82 14.61 3.11 -4.89
C GLN A 82 13.74 3.20 -3.65
N LYS A 83 14.37 3.51 -2.53
CA LYS A 83 13.65 3.77 -1.28
C LYS A 83 13.05 5.16 -1.32
N ILE A 84 11.74 5.22 -1.10
CA ILE A 84 11.02 6.49 -0.95
C ILE A 84 10.28 6.41 0.39
N PHE A 85 10.58 7.35 1.28
CA PHE A 85 9.95 7.40 2.59
C PHE A 85 8.85 8.44 2.61
N TYR A 86 7.70 8.01 3.08
CA TYR A 86 6.51 8.84 3.24
C TYR A 86 6.15 8.95 4.71
N LYS A 87 5.40 9.97 5.05
CA LYS A 87 4.84 10.10 6.40
C LYS A 87 3.81 9.01 6.66
N LEU A 88 4.03 8.19 7.69
CA LEU A 88 3.10 7.13 8.05
C LEU A 88 1.89 7.72 8.79
N SER A 89 0.70 7.28 8.38
CA SER A 89 -0.52 7.57 9.12
C SER A 89 -0.73 6.50 10.20
N LEU A 90 -0.42 6.83 11.44
CA LEU A 90 -0.60 5.91 12.55
C LEU A 90 -2.05 5.54 12.80
N SER A 91 -2.97 6.47 12.58
CA SER A 91 -4.39 6.21 12.77
C SER A 91 -4.93 5.14 11.82
N ASN A 92 -4.33 4.98 10.65
CA ASN A 92 -4.73 4.00 9.66
C ASN A 92 -3.89 2.72 9.69
N PHE A 93 -2.85 2.67 10.51
CA PHE A 93 -1.91 1.56 10.51
C PHE A 93 -2.54 0.24 10.95
N ASN A 94 -3.50 0.28 11.87
CA ASN A 94 -4.18 -0.91 12.36
C ASN A 94 -5.31 -1.41 11.44
N ALA A 95 -5.73 -0.58 10.50
CA ALA A 95 -6.76 -0.92 9.53
C ALA A 95 -6.37 -0.38 8.15
N PRO A 96 -5.30 -0.91 7.54
CA PRO A 96 -4.83 -0.41 6.27
C PRO A 96 -5.82 -0.72 5.16
N LEU A 97 -5.97 0.24 4.26
CA LEU A 97 -6.81 0.14 3.08
C LEU A 97 -5.95 0.22 1.83
N PHE A 98 -6.20 -0.70 0.91
CA PHE A 98 -5.60 -0.70 -0.42
C PHE A 98 -6.69 -0.82 -1.46
N ILE A 99 -6.62 0.02 -2.47
CA ILE A 99 -7.57 0.02 -3.59
C ILE A 99 -6.77 -0.07 -4.88
N VAL A 100 -7.16 -1.00 -5.76
CA VAL A 100 -6.58 -1.12 -7.09
C VAL A 100 -7.58 -0.60 -8.11
N ARG A 101 -7.11 0.20 -9.03
CA ARG A 101 -7.95 0.81 -10.06
C ARG A 101 -7.26 0.74 -11.41
N CYS A 102 -8.04 0.43 -12.46
CA CYS A 102 -7.58 0.58 -13.84
C CYS A 102 -7.64 2.06 -14.22
N ILE A 103 -6.53 2.63 -14.66
CA ILE A 103 -6.46 4.07 -14.96
C ILE A 103 -7.36 4.44 -16.13
N GLU A 104 -7.36 3.65 -17.20
CA GLU A 104 -8.11 3.98 -18.41
C GLU A 104 -9.63 4.00 -18.20
N SER A 105 -10.15 3.00 -17.49
CA SER A 105 -11.59 2.87 -17.26
C SER A 105 -12.05 3.53 -15.96
N GLY A 106 -11.14 3.75 -15.02
CA GLY A 106 -11.47 4.21 -13.68
C GLY A 106 -12.10 3.14 -12.79
N ASP A 107 -12.23 1.91 -13.28
CA ASP A 107 -12.88 0.83 -12.54
C ASP A 107 -12.00 0.35 -11.39
N ILE A 108 -12.64 0.09 -10.25
CA ILE A 108 -12.01 -0.55 -9.11
C ILE A 108 -11.94 -2.04 -9.38
N ILE A 109 -10.76 -2.62 -9.19
CA ILE A 109 -10.50 -4.04 -9.40
C ILE A 109 -10.40 -4.72 -8.05
N ASP A 110 -11.26 -5.70 -7.81
CA ASP A 110 -11.19 -6.49 -6.59
C ASP A 110 -10.00 -7.44 -6.62
N PHE A 111 -9.30 -7.52 -5.51
CA PHE A 111 -8.24 -8.50 -5.34
C PHE A 111 -8.65 -9.53 -4.28
N ARG A 112 -8.13 -10.74 -4.41
CA ARG A 112 -8.38 -11.82 -3.45
C ARG A 112 -7.47 -11.69 -2.23
N ASP A 113 -6.19 -11.44 -2.46
CA ASP A 113 -5.19 -11.34 -1.41
C ASP A 113 -4.20 -10.23 -1.72
N ILE A 114 -3.67 -9.64 -0.66
CA ILE A 114 -2.56 -8.71 -0.74
C ILE A 114 -1.58 -9.00 0.40
N SER A 115 -0.30 -8.98 0.10
CA SER A 115 0.73 -8.95 1.12
C SER A 115 1.61 -7.74 0.91
N VAL A 116 1.92 -7.04 1.97
CA VAL A 116 2.69 -5.80 1.94
C VAL A 116 3.81 -5.89 2.94
N GLN A 117 5.01 -5.55 2.50
CA GLN A 117 6.17 -5.42 3.36
C GLN A 117 6.59 -3.95 3.41
N LEU A 118 6.71 -3.42 4.61
CA LEU A 118 7.07 -2.04 4.86
C LEU A 118 8.38 -1.96 5.63
N GLU A 119 9.20 -1.00 5.27
CA GLU A 119 10.28 -0.55 6.14
C GLU A 119 9.81 0.71 6.86
N ILE A 120 9.83 0.69 8.19
CA ILE A 120 9.37 1.81 9.01
C ILE A 120 10.54 2.35 9.79
N ARG A 121 10.71 3.68 9.75
CA ARG A 121 11.75 4.37 10.51
C ARG A 121 11.12 5.42 11.41
N GLU A 122 11.61 5.49 12.64
CA GLU A 122 11.28 6.58 13.53
C GLU A 122 11.95 7.87 13.05
N THR A 123 11.22 8.98 13.09
CA THR A 123 11.74 10.29 12.71
C THR A 123 11.59 11.28 13.87
N ASN A 124 12.41 12.33 13.86
CA ASN A 124 12.38 13.38 14.90
C ASN A 124 11.43 14.52 14.51
N GLY A 125 10.24 14.19 14.05
CA GLY A 125 9.26 15.18 13.61
C GLY A 125 9.17 15.23 12.09
N TRP A 126 8.71 16.36 11.57
CA TRP A 126 8.32 16.47 10.17
C TRP A 126 9.40 17.02 9.28
N PHE A 127 9.42 16.42 8.14
CA PHE A 127 10.20 16.96 7.04
C PHE A 127 9.60 18.27 6.57
#